data_638f9f5587b22c65ae9e01282b6a1061
#
_entry.id   638f9f5587b22c65ae9e01282b6a1061
#
_cell.length_a   1.000
_cell.length_b   1.000
_cell.length_c   1.000
_cell.angle_alpha   90.00
_cell.angle_beta   90.00
_cell.angle_gamma   90.00
#
_symmetry.space_group_name_H-M   'P 1'
#
loop_
_entity.id
_entity.type
_entity.pdbx_description
1 polymer ?
#
loop_
_entity_poly.entity_id
_entity_poly.type
_entity_poly.pdbx_seq_one_letter_code
_entity_poly.pdbx_strand_id
1 'polypeptide(L)'
;MSGKLIQRLQDPSRSGAYRVSRVEEVEDAVRGSSLCLVRVAFAHKAVLLNNLASALGFPDWFGHNWDALEDCLTDLSWRDAPGYVLLIESPRPGDDLGILIDILRSSAEFWAGRGKPFFALFVDPARALPLPELFRQS
;
A
#
# COMPACT_ATOMS: atom_id res chain seq x y z
N MET A 1 -20.94 -1.41 -2.08
CA MET A 1 -20.96 -0.27 -2.99
C MET A 1 -19.58 0.34 -3.09
N SER A 2 -19.02 0.34 -4.28
CA SER A 2 -17.67 0.84 -4.50
C SER A 2 -17.55 2.35 -4.25
N GLY A 3 -18.66 3.13 -4.32
CA GLY A 3 -18.61 4.56 -4.12
C GLY A 3 -18.10 5.01 -2.76
N LYS A 4 -18.43 4.29 -1.69
CA LYS A 4 -17.94 4.62 -0.35
C LYS A 4 -16.47 4.24 -0.18
N LEU A 5 -16.07 3.12 -0.76
CA LEU A 5 -14.67 2.68 -0.67
C LEU A 5 -13.76 3.63 -1.45
N ILE A 6 -14.15 4.03 -2.66
CA ILE A 6 -13.32 4.97 -3.43
C ILE A 6 -13.21 6.33 -2.73
N GLN A 7 -14.27 6.81 -2.11
CA GLN A 7 -14.21 8.05 -1.35
C GLN A 7 -13.17 7.95 -0.22
N ARG A 8 -13.13 6.81 0.46
CA ARG A 8 -12.15 6.58 1.53
C ARG A 8 -10.73 6.55 0.99
N LEU A 9 -10.53 5.88 -0.14
CA LEU A 9 -9.21 5.77 -0.75
C LEU A 9 -8.72 7.09 -1.35
N GLN A 10 -9.60 8.05 -1.55
CA GLN A 10 -9.24 9.39 -2.02
C GLN A 10 -9.09 10.41 -0.90
N ASP A 11 -9.26 9.99 0.35
CA ASP A 11 -9.20 10.86 1.51
C ASP A 11 -7.83 10.75 2.19
N PRO A 12 -6.97 11.79 2.07
CA PRO A 12 -5.64 11.73 2.68
C PRO A 12 -5.67 11.50 4.19
N SER A 13 -6.71 11.98 4.87
CA SER A 13 -6.80 11.84 6.33
C SER A 13 -7.00 10.39 6.78
N ARG A 14 -7.38 9.51 5.86
CA ARG A 14 -7.58 8.10 6.14
C ARG A 14 -6.38 7.24 5.77
N SER A 15 -5.31 7.85 5.25
CA SER A 15 -4.10 7.14 4.83
C SER A 15 -3.55 6.24 5.93
N GLY A 16 -3.02 5.09 5.55
CA GLY A 16 -2.46 4.16 6.53
C GLY A 16 -2.38 2.74 6.00
N ALA A 17 -2.19 1.80 6.93
CA ALA A 17 -2.14 0.38 6.64
C ALA A 17 -3.40 -0.29 7.18
N TYR A 18 -4.03 -1.09 6.34
CA TYR A 18 -5.31 -1.74 6.65
C TYR A 18 -5.32 -3.15 6.11
N ARG A 19 -6.27 -3.96 6.56
CA ARG A 19 -6.54 -5.25 5.93
C ARG A 19 -7.80 -5.15 5.07
N VAL A 20 -7.83 -5.95 4.02
CA VAL A 20 -9.01 -6.11 3.16
C VAL A 20 -9.22 -7.59 2.93
N SER A 21 -10.44 -7.99 2.60
CA SER A 21 -10.76 -9.39 2.39
C SER A 21 -10.46 -9.85 0.96
N ARG A 22 -10.67 -8.99 -0.03
CA ARG A 22 -10.53 -9.37 -1.43
C ARG A 22 -9.90 -8.27 -2.26
N VAL A 23 -9.04 -8.70 -3.18
CA VAL A 23 -8.40 -7.80 -4.14
C VAL A 23 -9.44 -7.10 -5.02
N GLU A 24 -10.46 -7.84 -5.46
CA GLU A 24 -11.47 -7.33 -6.39
C GLU A 24 -12.22 -6.13 -5.87
N GLU A 25 -12.48 -6.07 -4.57
CA GLU A 25 -13.15 -4.91 -3.98
C GLU A 25 -12.38 -3.63 -4.22
N VAL A 26 -11.06 -3.69 -4.04
CA VAL A 26 -10.19 -2.53 -4.21
C VAL A 26 -10.01 -2.20 -5.68
N GLU A 27 -9.78 -3.21 -6.52
CA GLU A 27 -9.62 -3.00 -7.95
C GLU A 27 -10.86 -2.35 -8.56
N ASP A 28 -12.05 -2.84 -8.18
CA ASP A 28 -13.30 -2.27 -8.66
C ASP A 28 -13.48 -0.82 -8.18
N ALA A 29 -13.12 -0.56 -6.91
CA ALA A 29 -13.26 0.76 -6.34
C ALA A 29 -12.39 1.81 -7.05
N VAL A 30 -11.15 1.45 -7.41
CA VAL A 30 -10.23 2.41 -8.03
C VAL A 30 -10.38 2.49 -9.56
N ARG A 31 -11.15 1.58 -10.16
CA ARG A 31 -11.34 1.57 -11.61
C ARG A 31 -11.97 2.90 -12.06
N GLY A 32 -11.38 3.52 -13.05
CA GLY A 32 -11.83 4.81 -13.54
C GLY A 32 -11.33 6.00 -12.77
N SER A 33 -10.63 5.78 -11.65
CA SER A 33 -9.97 6.86 -10.90
C SER A 33 -8.56 7.08 -11.43
N SER A 34 -7.91 8.16 -10.95
CA SER A 34 -6.52 8.46 -11.29
C SER A 34 -5.54 7.93 -10.24
N LEU A 35 -6.02 7.18 -9.26
CA LEU A 35 -5.15 6.61 -8.22
C LEU A 35 -4.19 5.60 -8.83
N CYS A 36 -2.95 5.60 -8.33
CA CYS A 36 -1.95 4.61 -8.71
C CYS A 36 -2.17 3.36 -7.88
N LEU A 37 -2.66 2.29 -8.51
CA LEU A 37 -2.86 1.01 -7.83
C LEU A 37 -1.79 0.03 -8.27
N VAL A 38 -1.10 -0.57 -7.32
CA VAL A 38 -0.15 -1.65 -7.60
C VAL A 38 -0.47 -2.86 -6.73
N ARG A 39 -0.18 -4.05 -7.26
CA ARG A 39 -0.34 -5.31 -6.55
C ARG A 39 1.04 -5.93 -6.39
N VAL A 40 1.35 -6.37 -5.16
CA VAL A 40 2.64 -6.93 -4.81
C VAL A 40 2.42 -8.20 -4.02
N ALA A 41 3.10 -9.29 -4.39
CA ALA A 41 3.07 -10.51 -3.60
C ALA A 41 4.06 -10.38 -2.44
N PHE A 42 3.60 -10.72 -1.23
CA PHE A 42 4.48 -10.76 -0.08
C PHE A 42 5.43 -11.95 -0.22
N ALA A 43 6.65 -11.77 0.21
CA ALA A 43 7.68 -12.81 0.15
C ALA A 43 8.76 -12.47 1.17
N HIS A 44 9.80 -13.30 1.28
CA HIS A 44 10.93 -12.92 2.11
C HIS A 44 11.58 -11.64 1.57
N LYS A 45 12.39 -10.99 2.42
CA LYS A 45 12.86 -9.63 2.21
C LYS A 45 13.40 -9.34 0.81
N ALA A 46 14.32 -10.16 0.30
CA ALA A 46 14.96 -9.86 -0.98
C ALA A 46 13.97 -9.87 -2.14
N VAL A 47 13.08 -10.86 -2.18
CA VAL A 47 12.08 -10.97 -3.24
C VAL A 47 11.02 -9.88 -3.08
N LEU A 48 10.61 -9.59 -1.85
CA LEU A 48 9.62 -8.55 -1.57
C LEU A 48 10.11 -7.18 -2.04
N LEU A 49 11.37 -6.84 -1.73
CA LEU A 49 11.94 -5.57 -2.17
C LEU A 49 12.00 -5.48 -3.69
N ASN A 50 12.34 -6.58 -4.38
CA ASN A 50 12.30 -6.63 -5.83
C ASN A 50 10.89 -6.46 -6.37
N ASN A 51 9.90 -7.11 -5.73
CA ASN A 51 8.51 -7.01 -6.17
C ASN A 51 8.00 -5.58 -6.06
N LEU A 52 8.32 -4.91 -4.96
CA LEU A 52 7.95 -3.51 -4.77
C LEU A 52 8.64 -2.60 -5.79
N ALA A 53 9.93 -2.81 -6.01
CA ALA A 53 10.69 -2.03 -6.98
C ALA A 53 10.11 -2.17 -8.39
N SER A 54 9.78 -3.39 -8.79
CA SER A 54 9.20 -3.65 -10.11
C SER A 54 7.82 -3.01 -10.25
N ALA A 55 6.96 -3.18 -9.23
CA ALA A 55 5.60 -2.68 -9.29
C ALA A 55 5.52 -1.16 -9.34
N LEU A 56 6.41 -0.48 -8.60
CA LEU A 56 6.41 0.98 -8.51
C LEU A 56 7.43 1.63 -9.43
N GLY A 57 8.21 0.86 -10.17
CA GLY A 57 9.19 1.38 -11.13
C GLY A 57 10.32 2.13 -10.46
N PHE A 58 10.84 1.62 -9.35
CA PHE A 58 11.92 2.28 -8.62
C PHE A 58 13.14 2.51 -9.54
N PRO A 59 13.84 3.62 -9.35
CA PRO A 59 15.02 3.92 -10.16
C PRO A 59 16.17 2.96 -9.86
N ASP A 60 17.18 2.96 -10.75
CA ASP A 60 18.32 2.06 -10.65
C ASP A 60 19.15 2.24 -9.38
N TRP A 61 19.06 3.43 -8.77
CA TRP A 61 19.81 3.70 -7.54
C TRP A 61 19.16 3.08 -6.28
N PHE A 62 18.03 2.39 -6.43
CA PHE A 62 17.39 1.71 -5.29
C PHE A 62 18.33 0.67 -4.68
N GLY A 63 18.63 0.81 -3.38
CA GLY A 63 19.63 0.01 -2.68
C GLY A 63 19.18 -1.33 -2.15
N HIS A 64 17.96 -1.76 -2.40
CA HIS A 64 17.40 -3.06 -1.99
C HIS A 64 17.53 -3.32 -0.49
N ASN A 65 17.27 -2.30 0.32
CA ASN A 65 17.19 -2.45 1.78
C ASN A 65 16.00 -1.63 2.30
N TRP A 66 15.70 -1.79 3.59
CA TRP A 66 14.52 -1.15 4.18
C TRP A 66 14.59 0.38 4.15
N ASP A 67 15.76 0.95 4.42
CA ASP A 67 15.93 2.40 4.38
C ASP A 67 15.73 2.95 2.97
N ALA A 68 16.27 2.26 1.97
CA ALA A 68 16.10 2.65 0.58
C ALA A 68 14.63 2.53 0.16
N LEU A 69 13.91 1.53 0.70
CA LEU A 69 12.49 1.39 0.43
C LEU A 69 11.72 2.61 0.93
N GLU A 70 11.98 3.04 2.15
CA GLU A 70 11.31 4.22 2.70
C GLU A 70 11.63 5.47 1.91
N ASP A 71 12.89 5.64 1.51
CA ASP A 71 13.31 6.77 0.69
C ASP A 71 12.55 6.81 -0.64
N CYS A 72 12.42 5.67 -1.30
CA CYS A 72 11.69 5.59 -2.56
C CYS A 72 10.20 5.83 -2.38
N LEU A 73 9.60 5.26 -1.33
CA LEU A 73 8.16 5.40 -1.08
C LEU A 73 7.77 6.82 -0.70
N THR A 74 8.68 7.59 -0.14
CA THR A 74 8.43 8.99 0.23
C THR A 74 8.90 9.96 -0.84
N ASP A 75 9.35 9.45 -1.99
CA ASP A 75 9.73 10.27 -3.14
C ASP A 75 8.71 10.12 -4.27
N LEU A 76 8.72 8.98 -4.96
CA LEU A 76 7.81 8.64 -6.06
C LEU A 76 7.68 9.71 -7.15
N SER A 77 8.72 10.55 -7.30
CA SER A 77 8.69 11.64 -8.29
C SER A 77 8.61 11.11 -9.73
N TRP A 78 9.08 9.90 -9.96
CA TRP A 78 9.02 9.24 -11.27
C TRP A 78 7.66 8.61 -11.54
N ARG A 79 6.77 8.60 -10.55
CA ARG A 79 5.44 7.98 -10.66
C ARG A 79 4.41 8.85 -9.97
N ASP A 80 4.33 10.09 -10.39
CA ASP A 80 3.42 11.05 -9.78
C ASP A 80 1.96 10.65 -10.04
N ALA A 81 1.16 10.70 -8.99
CA ALA A 81 -0.26 10.37 -9.05
C ALA A 81 -1.00 11.16 -7.98
N PRO A 82 -2.34 11.32 -8.10
CA PRO A 82 -3.11 11.99 -7.04
C PRO A 82 -3.17 11.21 -5.74
N GLY A 83 -2.85 9.93 -5.76
CA GLY A 83 -2.80 9.08 -4.58
C GLY A 83 -2.30 7.70 -4.94
N TYR A 84 -1.98 6.91 -3.93
CA TYR A 84 -1.36 5.59 -4.12
C TYR A 84 -2.07 4.54 -3.30
N VAL A 85 -2.31 3.37 -3.92
CA VAL A 85 -2.89 2.22 -3.25
C VAL A 85 -2.01 1.01 -3.55
N LEU A 86 -1.43 0.44 -2.50
CA LEU A 86 -0.59 -0.75 -2.59
C LEU A 86 -1.35 -1.94 -2.02
N LEU A 87 -1.61 -2.94 -2.86
CA LEU A 87 -2.22 -4.20 -2.43
C LEU A 87 -1.13 -5.22 -2.21
N ILE A 88 -1.02 -5.70 -0.97
CA ILE A 88 -0.03 -6.71 -0.59
C ILE A 88 -0.74 -8.04 -0.44
N GLU A 89 -0.44 -8.98 -1.32
CA GLU A 89 -1.07 -10.29 -1.35
C GLU A 89 -0.27 -11.31 -0.55
N SER A 90 -0.98 -12.24 0.05
CA SER A 90 -0.41 -13.37 0.81
C SER A 90 0.55 -12.95 1.92
N PRO A 91 0.18 -11.97 2.76
CA PRO A 91 1.06 -11.58 3.86
C PRO A 91 1.22 -12.71 4.86
N ARG A 92 2.43 -12.85 5.41
CA ARG A 92 2.73 -13.85 6.44
C ARG A 92 3.30 -13.16 7.66
N PRO A 93 2.79 -13.50 8.87
CA PRO A 93 3.32 -12.92 10.10
C PRO A 93 4.81 -13.18 10.26
N GLY A 94 5.52 -12.24 10.86
CA GLY A 94 6.95 -12.32 11.07
C GLY A 94 7.59 -10.95 11.10
N ASP A 95 8.90 -10.92 11.31
CA ASP A 95 9.65 -9.67 11.46
C ASP A 95 9.60 -8.82 10.20
N ASP A 96 9.72 -9.44 9.03
CA ASP A 96 9.70 -8.69 7.76
C ASP A 96 8.37 -8.00 7.54
N LEU A 97 7.26 -8.66 7.89
CA LEU A 97 5.94 -8.04 7.77
C LEU A 97 5.81 -6.84 8.71
N GLY A 98 6.28 -6.97 9.95
CA GLY A 98 6.25 -5.87 10.91
C GLY A 98 7.03 -4.66 10.43
N ILE A 99 8.23 -4.88 9.91
CA ILE A 99 9.06 -3.80 9.37
C ILE A 99 8.36 -3.15 8.17
N LEU A 100 7.82 -3.95 7.27
CA LEU A 100 7.10 -3.43 6.10
C LEU A 100 5.90 -2.58 6.52
N ILE A 101 5.12 -3.04 7.49
CA ILE A 101 3.96 -2.28 7.97
C ILE A 101 4.40 -0.93 8.52
N ASP A 102 5.47 -0.89 9.31
CA ASP A 102 5.97 0.35 9.88
C ASP A 102 6.42 1.34 8.80
N ILE A 103 7.12 0.85 7.80
CA ILE A 103 7.58 1.69 6.68
C ILE A 103 6.38 2.22 5.89
N LEU A 104 5.40 1.37 5.63
CA LEU A 104 4.21 1.79 4.88
C LEU A 104 3.37 2.80 5.65
N ARG A 105 3.29 2.65 6.97
CA ARG A 105 2.61 3.65 7.81
C ARG A 105 3.32 5.00 7.79
N SER A 106 4.64 4.99 7.90
CA SER A 106 5.45 6.22 7.81
C SER A 106 5.26 6.90 6.47
N SER A 107 5.25 6.11 5.40
CA SER A 107 5.05 6.63 4.04
C SER A 107 3.65 7.23 3.89
N ALA A 108 2.64 6.58 4.47
CA ALA A 108 1.28 7.08 4.44
C ALA A 108 1.16 8.43 5.16
N GLU A 109 1.79 8.57 6.33
CA GLU A 109 1.82 9.84 7.06
C GLU A 109 2.48 10.94 6.25
N PHE A 110 3.60 10.62 5.60
CA PHE A 110 4.32 11.56 4.77
C PHE A 110 3.41 12.13 3.67
N TRP A 111 2.74 11.25 2.92
CA TRP A 111 1.89 11.67 1.80
C TRP A 111 0.62 12.36 2.27
N ALA A 112 0.02 11.89 3.39
CA ALA A 112 -1.14 12.54 3.97
C ALA A 112 -0.83 14.00 4.33
N GLY A 113 0.36 14.25 4.87
CA GLY A 113 0.82 15.59 5.16
C GLY A 113 0.97 16.48 3.93
N ARG A 114 1.04 15.88 2.74
CA ARG A 114 1.11 16.59 1.47
C ARG A 114 -0.21 16.58 0.70
N GLY A 115 -1.27 16.14 1.35
CA GLY A 115 -2.60 16.12 0.74
C GLY A 115 -2.83 14.99 -0.25
N LYS A 116 -1.99 13.96 -0.25
CA LYS A 116 -2.17 12.78 -1.12
C LYS A 116 -2.50 11.55 -0.29
N PRO A 117 -3.57 10.82 -0.62
CA PRO A 117 -3.85 9.56 0.06
C PRO A 117 -2.82 8.51 -0.30
N PHE A 118 -2.43 7.71 0.70
CA PHE A 118 -1.51 6.60 0.54
C PHE A 118 -2.01 5.46 1.40
N PHE A 119 -2.40 4.36 0.75
CA PHE A 119 -2.99 3.22 1.43
C PHE A 119 -2.18 1.96 1.16
N ALA A 120 -1.81 1.25 2.22
CA ALA A 120 -1.22 -0.07 2.13
C ALA A 120 -2.27 -1.07 2.60
N LEU A 121 -2.73 -1.91 1.70
CA LEU A 121 -3.85 -2.81 1.94
C LEU A 121 -3.36 -4.25 1.88
N PHE A 122 -3.46 -4.94 3.01
CA PHE A 122 -3.02 -6.33 3.13
C PHE A 122 -4.21 -7.24 2.96
N VAL A 123 -4.14 -8.13 1.98
CA VAL A 123 -5.22 -9.08 1.69
C VAL A 123 -5.19 -10.18 2.74
N ASP A 124 -6.13 -10.14 3.66
CA ASP A 124 -6.13 -10.98 4.86
C ASP A 124 -7.57 -11.42 5.20
N PRO A 125 -8.15 -12.32 4.39
CA PRO A 125 -9.55 -12.75 4.62
C PRO A 125 -9.74 -13.50 5.95
N ALA A 126 -8.68 -14.12 6.46
CA ALA A 126 -8.74 -14.85 7.72
C ALA A 126 -8.65 -13.95 8.96
N ARG A 127 -8.40 -12.65 8.75
CA ARG A 127 -8.23 -11.66 9.83
C ARG A 127 -7.12 -12.05 10.80
N ALA A 128 -6.02 -12.59 10.26
CA ALA A 128 -4.88 -13.03 11.05
C ALA A 128 -3.97 -11.89 11.47
N LEU A 129 -4.03 -10.74 10.80
CA LEU A 129 -3.14 -9.62 11.05
C LEU A 129 -3.78 -8.60 12.00
N PRO A 130 -2.98 -7.96 12.87
CA PRO A 130 -3.49 -6.95 13.79
C PRO A 130 -3.66 -5.59 13.12
N LEU A 131 -4.39 -5.54 12.03
CA LEU A 131 -4.64 -4.32 11.26
C LEU A 131 -6.13 -4.02 11.25
N PRO A 132 -6.50 -2.73 11.22
CA PRO A 132 -7.91 -2.37 11.09
C PRO A 132 -8.44 -2.70 9.69
N GLU A 133 -9.73 -2.94 9.60
CA GLU A 133 -10.38 -3.10 8.31
C GLU A 133 -10.50 -1.74 7.63
N LEU A 134 -10.18 -1.70 6.33
CA LEU A 134 -10.31 -0.48 5.56
C LEU A 134 -11.76 -0.05 5.44
N PHE A 135 -12.64 -0.99 5.18
CA PHE A 135 -14.03 -0.70 4.92
C PHE A 135 -14.89 -1.84 5.46
N ARG A 136 -15.76 -1.50 6.40
CA ARG A 136 -16.68 -2.47 6.98
C ARG A 136 -18.03 -2.32 6.31
N GLN A 137 -18.47 -3.38 5.65
CA GLN A 137 -19.84 -3.45 5.18
C GLN A 137 -20.72 -3.87 6.35
N SER A 138 -21.67 -3.07 6.65
CA SER A 138 -22.66 -3.42 7.69
C SER A 138 -23.97 -3.83 7.07
#